data_8d5667e08be0d094533edc91beb0c30d
#
_entry.id   8d5667e08be0d094533edc91beb0c30d
#
_cell.length_a   1.000
_cell.length_b   1.000
_cell.length_c   1.000
_cell.angle_alpha   90.00
_cell.angle_beta   90.00
_cell.angle_gamma   90.00
#
_symmetry.space_group_name_H-M   'P 1'
#
loop_
_entity.id
_entity.type
_entity.pdbx_description
1 polymer ?
#
loop_
_entity_poly.entity_id
_entity_poly.type
_entity_poly.pdbx_seq_one_letter_code
_entity_poly.pdbx_strand_id
1 'polypeptide(L)'
;MRCWTCHEHVSGAVCVGCGAVQPPPPQPDPFALLALPRRYHLDLPAMEAAYRALARQVHPDRFAGRPAVERRMSLQWTAALNEARRILKDDVQRARFLATGSPFPADKGGPRLDSDFLQEMFDWREQEEDRPGSIAALAGVRRAEILAEIDALFTEWEDGRGDLALVDDRLARLKYVAGLAKEQDAQHRD
;
A
#
# COMPACT_ATOMS: atom_id res chain seq x y z
N MET A 1 -14.84 11.20 -19.87
CA MET A 1 -15.24 12.56 -19.41
C MET A 1 -15.01 13.58 -20.52
N ARG A 2 -15.43 14.86 -20.33
CA ARG A 2 -15.10 15.94 -21.28
C ARG A 2 -13.89 16.74 -20.77
N CYS A 3 -13.04 17.13 -21.70
CA CYS A 3 -11.89 18.01 -21.40
C CYS A 3 -12.38 19.35 -20.85
N TRP A 4 -11.83 19.80 -19.77
CA TRP A 4 -12.21 21.07 -19.14
C TRP A 4 -11.83 22.31 -19.98
N THR A 5 -10.93 22.15 -20.98
CA THR A 5 -10.43 23.26 -21.84
C THR A 5 -11.13 23.27 -23.21
N CYS A 6 -11.11 22.15 -23.96
CA CYS A 6 -11.64 22.12 -25.35
C CYS A 6 -12.97 21.36 -25.47
N HIS A 7 -13.48 20.79 -24.38
CA HIS A 7 -14.74 20.05 -24.30
C HIS A 7 -14.82 18.76 -25.13
N GLU A 8 -13.73 18.34 -25.78
CA GLU A 8 -13.66 17.05 -26.46
C GLU A 8 -13.64 15.89 -25.47
N HIS A 9 -13.94 14.69 -25.97
CA HIS A 9 -13.88 13.48 -25.13
C HIS A 9 -12.44 13.18 -24.72
N VAL A 10 -12.21 12.92 -23.42
CA VAL A 10 -10.91 12.56 -22.86
C VAL A 10 -11.05 11.34 -21.96
N SER A 11 -10.14 10.37 -22.12
CA SER A 11 -10.06 9.14 -21.34
C SER A 11 -8.80 9.04 -20.46
N GLY A 12 -7.81 9.92 -20.68
CA GLY A 12 -6.53 9.90 -19.97
C GLY A 12 -6.27 11.14 -19.12
N ALA A 13 -5.10 11.20 -18.52
CA ALA A 13 -4.65 12.32 -17.69
C ALA A 13 -4.37 13.60 -18.48
N VAL A 14 -4.13 13.48 -19.78
CA VAL A 14 -3.86 14.61 -20.68
C VAL A 14 -4.77 14.50 -21.89
N CYS A 15 -5.40 15.60 -22.29
CA CYS A 15 -6.24 15.65 -23.47
C CYS A 15 -5.40 15.52 -24.74
N VAL A 16 -5.74 14.56 -25.60
CA VAL A 16 -5.02 14.36 -26.88
C VAL A 16 -5.27 15.48 -27.89
N GLY A 17 -6.42 16.18 -27.81
CA GLY A 17 -6.77 17.27 -28.73
C GLY A 17 -6.05 18.58 -28.41
N CYS A 18 -6.03 19.01 -27.14
CA CYS A 18 -5.45 20.33 -26.77
C CYS A 18 -4.23 20.26 -25.85
N GLY A 19 -3.82 19.07 -25.41
CA GLY A 19 -2.66 18.88 -24.52
C GLY A 19 -2.89 19.32 -23.07
N ALA A 20 -4.09 19.75 -22.69
CA ALA A 20 -4.37 20.18 -21.31
C ALA A 20 -4.41 18.97 -20.35
N VAL A 21 -3.73 19.11 -19.20
CA VAL A 21 -3.83 18.12 -18.13
C VAL A 21 -5.23 18.14 -17.52
N GLN A 22 -5.79 16.97 -17.26
CA GLN A 22 -7.10 16.84 -16.63
C GLN A 22 -6.93 16.71 -15.11
N PRO A 23 -7.94 17.07 -14.30
CA PRO A 23 -7.86 16.86 -12.86
C PRO A 23 -7.72 15.38 -12.53
N PRO A 24 -6.85 15.01 -11.57
CA PRO A 24 -6.81 13.63 -11.09
C PRO A 24 -8.12 13.28 -10.38
N PRO A 25 -8.46 11.98 -10.27
CA PRO A 25 -9.58 11.55 -9.45
C PRO A 25 -9.45 12.08 -8.01
N PRO A 26 -10.53 12.50 -7.36
CA PRO A 26 -10.48 13.04 -5.99
C PRO A 26 -10.03 12.01 -4.94
N GLN A 27 -10.35 10.74 -5.18
CA GLN A 27 -9.92 9.59 -4.37
C GLN A 27 -9.36 8.54 -5.33
N PRO A 28 -8.08 8.64 -5.70
CA PRO A 28 -7.50 7.74 -6.69
C PRO A 28 -7.31 6.34 -6.12
N ASP A 29 -8.01 5.35 -6.68
CA ASP A 29 -7.68 3.94 -6.47
C ASP A 29 -6.33 3.66 -7.14
N PRO A 30 -5.32 3.13 -6.42
CA PRO A 30 -3.98 2.94 -6.95
C PRO A 30 -3.92 1.96 -8.13
N PHE A 31 -4.77 0.93 -8.15
CA PHE A 31 -4.85 -0.02 -9.26
C PHE A 31 -5.48 0.62 -10.50
N ALA A 32 -6.62 1.30 -10.32
CA ALA A 32 -7.30 1.99 -11.40
C ALA A 32 -6.46 3.12 -11.99
N LEU A 33 -5.69 3.84 -11.15
CA LEU A 33 -4.83 4.94 -11.58
C LEU A 33 -3.74 4.47 -12.54
N LEU A 34 -3.19 3.27 -12.32
CA LEU A 34 -2.15 2.66 -13.15
C LEU A 34 -2.71 1.66 -14.17
N ALA A 35 -4.04 1.56 -14.32
CA ALA A 35 -4.72 0.60 -15.19
C ALA A 35 -4.28 -0.86 -14.94
N LEU A 36 -4.10 -1.23 -13.68
CA LEU A 36 -3.70 -2.56 -13.24
C LEU A 36 -4.90 -3.38 -12.73
N PRO A 37 -4.87 -4.71 -12.84
CA PRO A 37 -5.87 -5.56 -12.20
C PRO A 37 -5.77 -5.45 -10.68
N ARG A 38 -6.91 -5.50 -9.99
CA ARG A 38 -6.97 -5.54 -8.53
C ARG A 38 -6.56 -6.93 -8.03
N ARG A 39 -5.25 -7.09 -7.80
CA ARG A 39 -4.64 -8.34 -7.33
C ARG A 39 -3.55 -8.05 -6.31
N TYR A 40 -3.35 -9.01 -5.40
CA TYR A 40 -2.22 -8.97 -4.48
C TYR A 40 -0.93 -9.36 -5.20
N HIS A 41 -0.98 -10.45 -6.00
CA HIS A 41 0.16 -10.91 -6.80
C HIS A 41 0.31 -10.07 -8.06
N LEU A 42 1.04 -8.95 -7.92
CA LEU A 42 1.31 -8.02 -9.03
C LEU A 42 2.62 -8.33 -9.74
N ASP A 43 2.61 -8.15 -11.05
CA ASP A 43 3.83 -7.97 -11.84
C ASP A 43 4.42 -6.59 -11.51
N LEU A 44 5.39 -6.54 -10.58
CA LEU A 44 6.02 -5.29 -10.15
C LEU A 44 6.76 -4.57 -11.28
N PRO A 45 7.50 -5.24 -12.18
CA PRO A 45 8.04 -4.66 -13.41
C PRO A 45 6.98 -3.96 -14.27
N ALA A 46 5.83 -4.61 -14.52
CA ALA A 46 4.73 -4.02 -15.29
C ALA A 46 4.11 -2.81 -14.57
N MET A 47 3.92 -2.89 -13.25
CA MET A 47 3.45 -1.78 -12.42
C MET A 47 4.41 -0.57 -12.51
N GLU A 48 5.72 -0.79 -12.37
CA GLU A 48 6.72 0.27 -12.49
C GLU A 48 6.77 0.87 -13.90
N ALA A 49 6.52 0.08 -14.94
CA ALA A 49 6.43 0.57 -16.32
C ALA A 49 5.20 1.48 -16.51
N ALA A 50 4.03 1.06 -16.00
CA ALA A 50 2.80 1.84 -16.03
C ALA A 50 2.96 3.17 -15.28
N TYR A 51 3.53 3.12 -14.06
CA TYR A 51 3.85 4.33 -13.29
C TYR A 51 4.73 5.30 -14.09
N ARG A 52 5.87 4.82 -14.64
CA ARG A 52 6.79 5.67 -15.40
C ARG A 52 6.14 6.25 -16.66
N ALA A 53 5.30 5.48 -17.34
CA ALA A 53 4.60 5.95 -18.54
C ALA A 53 3.66 7.11 -18.22
N LEU A 54 2.84 6.98 -17.17
CA LEU A 54 1.90 8.02 -16.76
C LEU A 54 2.60 9.23 -16.13
N ALA A 55 3.62 9.00 -15.29
CA ALA A 55 4.43 10.05 -14.68
C ALA A 55 5.09 10.96 -15.72
N ARG A 56 5.60 10.39 -16.83
CA ARG A 56 6.13 11.20 -17.95
C ARG A 56 5.07 12.07 -18.62
N GLN A 57 3.82 11.61 -18.71
CA GLN A 57 2.75 12.40 -19.32
C GLN A 57 2.36 13.61 -18.50
N VAL A 58 2.33 13.48 -17.17
CA VAL A 58 1.87 14.51 -16.24
C VAL A 58 2.99 15.23 -15.50
N HIS A 59 4.24 15.04 -15.92
CA HIS A 59 5.41 15.59 -15.22
C HIS A 59 5.32 17.13 -15.12
N PRO A 60 5.60 17.74 -13.94
CA PRO A 60 5.49 19.17 -13.72
C PRO A 60 6.27 20.03 -14.73
N ASP A 61 7.44 19.60 -15.16
CA ASP A 61 8.27 20.33 -16.13
C ASP A 61 7.56 20.51 -17.48
N ARG A 62 6.70 19.59 -17.88
CA ARG A 62 5.91 19.72 -19.12
C ARG A 62 4.85 20.81 -19.04
N PHE A 63 4.48 21.20 -17.84
CA PHE A 63 3.45 22.21 -17.56
C PHE A 63 4.02 23.50 -16.96
N ALA A 64 5.35 23.64 -16.88
CA ALA A 64 6.01 24.81 -16.29
C ALA A 64 5.57 26.14 -16.95
N GLY A 65 5.42 26.14 -18.28
CA GLY A 65 4.94 27.29 -19.06
C GLY A 65 3.41 27.36 -19.22
N ARG A 66 2.64 26.49 -18.59
CA ARG A 66 1.18 26.40 -18.72
C ARG A 66 0.48 27.23 -17.63
N PRO A 67 -0.84 27.49 -17.75
CA PRO A 67 -1.62 28.19 -16.72
C PRO A 67 -1.46 27.58 -15.32
N ALA A 68 -1.60 28.40 -14.27
CA ALA A 68 -1.42 27.96 -12.89
C ALA A 68 -2.30 26.75 -12.49
N VAL A 69 -3.50 26.65 -13.08
CA VAL A 69 -4.41 25.52 -12.86
C VAL A 69 -3.81 24.22 -13.38
N GLU A 70 -3.20 24.21 -14.56
CA GLU A 70 -2.55 23.02 -15.13
C GLU A 70 -1.30 22.64 -14.34
N ARG A 71 -0.50 23.59 -13.91
CA ARG A 71 0.66 23.34 -13.04
C ARG A 71 0.25 22.66 -11.73
N ARG A 72 -0.83 23.16 -11.11
CA ARG A 72 -1.38 22.54 -9.87
C ARG A 72 -1.88 21.14 -10.11
N MET A 73 -2.63 20.90 -11.18
CA MET A 73 -3.12 19.56 -11.55
C MET A 73 -1.97 18.59 -11.80
N SER A 74 -0.92 19.00 -12.47
CA SER A 74 0.29 18.20 -12.69
C SER A 74 0.96 17.79 -11.37
N LEU A 75 1.08 18.69 -10.40
CA LEU A 75 1.58 18.38 -9.06
C LEU A 75 0.67 17.40 -8.31
N GLN A 76 -0.65 17.57 -8.41
CA GLN A 76 -1.62 16.65 -7.82
C GLN A 76 -1.52 15.24 -8.42
N TRP A 77 -1.36 15.13 -9.75
CA TRP A 77 -1.11 13.87 -10.42
C TRP A 77 0.18 13.21 -9.93
N THR A 78 1.27 13.99 -9.81
CA THR A 78 2.55 13.49 -9.32
C THR A 78 2.43 12.93 -7.91
N ALA A 79 1.73 13.64 -7.02
CA ALA A 79 1.48 13.17 -5.65
C ALA A 79 0.65 11.88 -5.64
N ALA A 80 -0.44 11.82 -6.40
CA ALA A 80 -1.31 10.65 -6.49
C ALA A 80 -0.57 9.41 -7.05
N LEU A 81 0.26 9.60 -8.08
CA LEU A 81 1.06 8.53 -8.67
C LEU A 81 2.13 8.00 -7.71
N ASN A 82 2.83 8.90 -7.00
CA ASN A 82 3.83 8.49 -6.02
C ASN A 82 3.19 7.68 -4.88
N GLU A 83 2.01 8.11 -4.42
CA GLU A 83 1.27 7.38 -3.40
C GLU A 83 0.77 6.03 -3.90
N ALA A 84 0.20 5.96 -5.11
CA ALA A 84 -0.21 4.71 -5.73
C ALA A 84 0.96 3.72 -5.86
N ARG A 85 2.12 4.20 -6.34
CA ARG A 85 3.33 3.39 -6.45
C ARG A 85 3.79 2.89 -5.08
N ARG A 86 3.77 3.74 -4.05
CA ARG A 86 4.16 3.39 -2.68
C ARG A 86 3.28 2.26 -2.14
N ILE A 87 1.96 2.39 -2.28
CA ILE A 87 0.99 1.38 -1.83
C ILE A 87 1.19 0.05 -2.58
N LEU A 88 1.29 0.10 -3.90
CA LEU A 88 1.36 -1.10 -4.72
C LEU A 88 2.69 -1.83 -4.63
N LYS A 89 3.78 -1.13 -4.34
CA LYS A 89 5.10 -1.74 -4.19
C LYS A 89 5.30 -2.45 -2.86
N ASP A 90 4.62 -2.02 -1.81
CA ASP A 90 4.72 -2.57 -0.47
C ASP A 90 3.63 -3.63 -0.25
N ASP A 91 4.03 -4.88 -0.01
CA ASP A 91 3.11 -6.02 0.14
C ASP A 91 2.11 -5.81 1.28
N VAL A 92 2.54 -5.24 2.40
CA VAL A 92 1.68 -4.99 3.57
C VAL A 92 0.64 -3.90 3.28
N GLN A 93 1.06 -2.80 2.63
CA GLN A 93 0.14 -1.72 2.26
C GLN A 93 -0.82 -2.14 1.16
N ARG A 94 -0.35 -2.91 0.18
CA ARG A 94 -1.18 -3.47 -0.88
C ARG A 94 -2.21 -4.44 -0.31
N ALA A 95 -1.80 -5.36 0.59
CA ALA A 95 -2.70 -6.26 1.30
C ALA A 95 -3.78 -5.49 2.05
N ARG A 96 -3.39 -4.50 2.84
CA ARG A 96 -4.32 -3.68 3.60
C ARG A 96 -5.29 -2.94 2.69
N PHE A 97 -4.79 -2.31 1.63
CA PHE A 97 -5.64 -1.59 0.68
C PHE A 97 -6.67 -2.49 0.01
N LEU A 98 -6.28 -3.70 -0.37
CA LEU A 98 -7.20 -4.68 -0.97
C LEU A 98 -8.28 -5.13 0.03
N ALA A 99 -7.92 -5.36 1.28
CA ALA A 99 -8.83 -5.85 2.32
C ALA A 99 -9.77 -4.74 2.87
N THR A 100 -9.27 -3.51 3.02
CA THR A 100 -9.98 -2.45 3.76
C THR A 100 -10.32 -1.21 2.93
N GLY A 101 -9.78 -1.09 1.73
CA GLY A 101 -9.88 0.13 0.90
C GLY A 101 -8.95 1.27 1.35
N SER A 102 -8.14 1.08 2.39
CA SER A 102 -7.20 2.07 2.92
C SER A 102 -5.80 1.45 3.09
N PRO A 103 -4.71 2.14 2.72
CA PRO A 103 -3.35 1.66 2.98
C PRO A 103 -2.90 1.88 4.43
N PHE A 104 -3.69 2.63 5.21
CA PHE A 104 -3.38 2.95 6.59
C PHE A 104 -4.15 2.06 7.56
N PRO A 105 -3.57 1.73 8.73
CA PRO A 105 -4.32 1.09 9.80
C PRO A 105 -5.51 1.95 10.20
N ALA A 106 -6.59 1.32 10.63
CA ALA A 106 -7.70 2.04 11.22
C ALA A 106 -7.23 2.80 12.47
N ASP A 107 -7.62 4.08 12.58
CA ASP A 107 -7.25 4.91 13.73
C ASP A 107 -7.91 4.42 15.02
N LYS A 108 -9.11 3.84 14.90
CA LYS A 108 -9.88 3.24 16.01
C LYS A 108 -10.61 1.99 15.52
N GLY A 109 -10.66 0.95 16.35
CA GLY A 109 -11.48 -0.22 16.08
C GLY A 109 -10.85 -1.25 15.15
N GLY A 110 -9.54 -1.31 15.05
CA GLY A 110 -8.84 -2.43 14.41
C GLY A 110 -9.15 -3.77 15.10
N PRO A 111 -8.84 -4.91 14.44
CA PRO A 111 -9.13 -6.23 14.97
C PRO A 111 -8.49 -6.40 16.35
N ARG A 112 -9.24 -7.01 17.27
CA ARG A 112 -8.70 -7.38 18.58
C ARG A 112 -7.86 -8.64 18.38
N LEU A 113 -6.61 -8.57 18.83
CA LEU A 113 -5.75 -9.75 18.91
C LEU A 113 -6.33 -10.72 19.93
N ASP A 114 -6.36 -11.99 19.58
CA ASP A 114 -6.86 -13.03 20.48
C ASP A 114 -5.92 -13.30 21.66
N SER A 115 -6.45 -13.97 22.68
CA SER A 115 -5.72 -14.26 23.92
C SER A 115 -4.50 -15.15 23.71
N ASP A 116 -4.59 -16.10 22.79
CA ASP A 116 -3.53 -17.07 22.55
C ASP A 116 -2.32 -16.40 21.89
N PHE A 117 -2.58 -15.51 20.92
CA PHE A 117 -1.52 -14.69 20.32
C PHE A 117 -0.88 -13.74 21.35
N LEU A 118 -1.69 -13.10 22.21
CA LEU A 118 -1.17 -12.22 23.23
C LEU A 118 -0.34 -12.98 24.28
N GLN A 119 -0.77 -14.21 24.64
CA GLN A 119 0.00 -15.09 25.54
C GLN A 119 1.35 -15.46 24.90
N GLU A 120 1.36 -15.87 23.64
CA GLU A 120 2.61 -16.14 22.89
C GLU A 120 3.58 -14.94 22.96
N MET A 121 3.07 -13.73 22.76
CA MET A 121 3.88 -12.50 22.81
C MET A 121 4.38 -12.19 24.23
N PHE A 122 3.63 -12.55 25.26
CA PHE A 122 4.04 -12.42 26.65
C PHE A 122 5.17 -13.42 26.98
N ASP A 123 5.02 -14.68 26.57
CA ASP A 123 6.02 -15.73 26.75
C ASP A 123 7.37 -15.35 26.08
N TRP A 124 7.31 -14.65 24.93
CA TRP A 124 8.52 -14.14 24.29
C TRP A 124 9.26 -13.07 25.14
N ARG A 125 8.52 -12.22 25.85
CA ARG A 125 9.12 -11.22 26.74
C ARG A 125 9.79 -11.88 27.95
N GLU A 126 9.17 -12.89 28.53
CA GLU A 126 9.79 -13.66 29.62
C GLU A 126 11.06 -14.39 29.12
N GLN A 127 10.99 -14.99 27.94
CA GLN A 127 12.16 -15.67 27.35
C GLN A 127 13.30 -14.70 27.03
N GLU A 128 13.02 -13.45 26.68
CA GLU A 128 14.03 -12.43 26.41
C GLU A 128 14.81 -12.06 27.67
N GLU A 129 14.17 -12.06 28.86
CA GLU A 129 14.84 -11.82 30.14
C GLU A 129 15.89 -12.90 30.41
N ASP A 130 15.60 -14.15 30.07
CA ASP A 130 16.51 -15.27 30.23
C ASP A 130 17.57 -15.36 29.11
N ARG A 131 17.22 -14.94 27.91
CA ARG A 131 18.05 -15.05 26.68
C ARG A 131 17.94 -13.79 25.82
N PRO A 132 18.72 -12.76 26.11
CA PRO A 132 18.72 -11.53 25.33
C PRO A 132 18.95 -11.78 23.83
N GLY A 133 18.12 -11.17 22.99
CA GLY A 133 18.12 -11.32 21.54
C GLY A 133 17.21 -12.43 21.01
N SER A 134 16.52 -13.18 21.88
CA SER A 134 15.58 -14.24 21.47
C SER A 134 14.37 -13.68 20.70
N ILE A 135 13.83 -12.52 21.10
CA ILE A 135 12.70 -11.87 20.43
C ILE A 135 13.01 -11.57 18.96
N ALA A 136 14.20 -11.10 18.63
CA ALA A 136 14.55 -10.78 17.25
C ALA A 136 14.46 -12.00 16.33
N ALA A 137 14.95 -13.16 16.81
CA ALA A 137 14.89 -14.42 16.08
C ALA A 137 13.44 -14.92 15.94
N LEU A 138 12.67 -14.95 17.05
CA LEU A 138 11.27 -15.38 17.07
C LEU A 138 10.38 -14.50 16.19
N ALA A 139 10.56 -13.17 16.27
CA ALA A 139 9.85 -12.20 15.46
C ALA A 139 10.13 -12.38 13.96
N GLY A 140 11.38 -12.74 13.60
CA GLY A 140 11.73 -13.05 12.22
C GLY A 140 10.95 -14.24 11.66
N VAL A 141 10.88 -15.32 12.41
CA VAL A 141 10.13 -16.54 12.04
C VAL A 141 8.64 -16.24 11.96
N ARG A 142 8.07 -15.65 13.02
CA ARG A 142 6.63 -15.35 13.09
C ARG A 142 6.18 -14.39 12.01
N ARG A 143 7.02 -13.39 11.70
CA ARG A 143 6.79 -12.48 10.58
C ARG A 143 6.67 -13.23 9.24
N ALA A 144 7.56 -14.19 8.99
CA ALA A 144 7.53 -14.97 7.76
C ALA A 144 6.27 -15.84 7.68
N GLU A 145 5.86 -16.47 8.80
CA GLU A 145 4.62 -17.25 8.89
C GLU A 145 3.39 -16.39 8.59
N ILE A 146 3.25 -15.24 9.24
CA ILE A 146 2.11 -14.34 9.03
C ILE A 146 2.05 -13.85 7.58
N LEU A 147 3.19 -13.54 6.96
CA LEU A 147 3.23 -13.16 5.55
C LEU A 147 2.81 -14.31 4.63
N ALA A 148 3.19 -15.55 4.94
CA ALA A 148 2.75 -16.73 4.21
C ALA A 148 1.23 -16.99 4.37
N GLU A 149 0.68 -16.75 5.56
CA GLU A 149 -0.77 -16.80 5.79
C GLU A 149 -1.52 -15.75 4.95
N ILE A 150 -1.00 -14.52 4.89
CA ILE A 150 -1.55 -13.44 4.05
C ILE A 150 -1.51 -13.84 2.57
N ASP A 151 -0.38 -14.36 2.10
CA ASP A 151 -0.19 -14.82 0.72
C ASP A 151 -1.20 -15.90 0.35
N ALA A 152 -1.41 -16.89 1.22
CA ALA A 152 -2.40 -17.95 1.04
C ALA A 152 -3.83 -17.41 0.95
N LEU A 153 -4.22 -16.48 1.83
CA LEU A 153 -5.54 -15.82 1.79
C LEU A 153 -5.77 -15.10 0.46
N PHE A 154 -4.76 -14.40 -0.05
CA PHE A 154 -4.88 -13.72 -1.33
C PHE A 154 -4.89 -14.70 -2.52
N THR A 155 -4.17 -15.81 -2.45
CA THR A 155 -4.23 -16.86 -3.46
C THR A 155 -5.64 -17.42 -3.58
N GLU A 156 -6.28 -17.74 -2.45
CA GLU A 156 -7.68 -18.24 -2.43
C GLU A 156 -8.66 -17.17 -2.95
N TRP A 157 -8.48 -15.93 -2.55
CA TRP A 157 -9.33 -14.82 -3.00
C TRP A 157 -9.21 -14.56 -4.51
N GLU A 158 -8.01 -14.58 -5.06
CA GLU A 158 -7.75 -14.39 -6.49
C GLU A 158 -8.32 -15.53 -7.34
N ASP A 159 -8.40 -16.74 -6.77
CA ASP A 159 -9.07 -17.91 -7.36
C ASP A 159 -10.61 -17.87 -7.19
N GLY A 160 -11.18 -16.89 -6.53
CA GLY A 160 -12.61 -16.74 -6.27
C GLY A 160 -13.16 -17.71 -5.20
N ARG A 161 -12.32 -18.25 -4.33
CA ARG A 161 -12.68 -19.24 -3.30
C ARG A 161 -12.71 -18.73 -1.87
N GLY A 162 -12.06 -17.60 -1.60
CA GLY A 162 -11.91 -17.05 -0.26
C GLY A 162 -12.42 -15.61 -0.14
N ASP A 163 -12.35 -15.08 1.07
CA ASP A 163 -12.57 -13.68 1.38
C ASP A 163 -11.35 -13.05 2.08
N LEU A 164 -11.37 -11.74 2.27
CA LEU A 164 -10.27 -11.00 2.87
C LEU A 164 -10.53 -10.61 4.34
N ALA A 165 -11.54 -11.18 4.98
CA ALA A 165 -11.93 -10.82 6.34
C ALA A 165 -10.81 -11.02 7.38
N LEU A 166 -9.95 -12.04 7.17
CA LEU A 166 -8.85 -12.36 8.07
C LEU A 166 -7.57 -11.55 7.82
N VAL A 167 -7.46 -10.88 6.68
CA VAL A 167 -6.24 -10.16 6.30
C VAL A 167 -5.92 -9.04 7.29
N ASP A 168 -6.93 -8.28 7.74
CA ASP A 168 -6.70 -7.17 8.68
C ASP A 168 -6.22 -7.67 10.05
N ASP A 169 -6.73 -8.82 10.53
CA ASP A 169 -6.22 -9.50 11.73
C ASP A 169 -4.74 -9.90 11.56
N ARG A 170 -4.38 -10.52 10.46
CA ARG A 170 -2.99 -10.90 10.17
C ARG A 170 -2.06 -9.68 10.09
N LEU A 171 -2.53 -8.59 9.51
CA LEU A 171 -1.78 -7.33 9.46
C LEU A 171 -1.63 -6.67 10.85
N ALA A 172 -2.61 -6.83 11.75
CA ALA A 172 -2.50 -6.36 13.12
C ALA A 172 -1.45 -7.17 13.91
N ARG A 173 -1.44 -8.49 13.77
CA ARG A 173 -0.41 -9.37 14.36
C ARG A 173 0.99 -9.03 13.84
N LEU A 174 1.11 -8.84 12.52
CA LEU A 174 2.37 -8.44 11.89
C LEU A 174 2.93 -7.14 12.46
N LYS A 175 2.06 -6.13 12.64
CA LYS A 175 2.41 -4.85 13.25
C LYS A 175 2.89 -5.03 14.70
N TYR A 176 2.21 -5.88 15.48
CA TYR A 176 2.56 -6.14 16.89
C TYR A 176 3.93 -6.80 17.00
N VAL A 177 4.17 -7.86 16.23
CA VAL A 177 5.48 -8.57 16.16
C VAL A 177 6.61 -7.61 15.77
N ALA A 178 6.38 -6.75 14.77
CA ALA A 178 7.36 -5.76 14.35
C ALA A 178 7.63 -4.68 15.41
N GLY A 179 6.63 -4.36 16.23
CA GLY A 179 6.76 -3.45 17.36
C GLY A 179 7.68 -4.02 18.44
N LEU A 180 7.44 -5.26 18.84
CA LEU A 180 8.27 -5.97 19.83
C LEU A 180 9.76 -6.03 19.42
N ALA A 181 10.03 -6.39 18.18
CA ALA A 181 11.39 -6.45 17.66
C ALA A 181 12.11 -5.07 17.72
N LYS A 182 11.39 -3.99 17.40
CA LYS A 182 11.95 -2.63 17.46
C LYS A 182 12.21 -2.13 18.88
N GLU A 183 11.33 -2.45 19.83
CA GLU A 183 11.51 -2.10 21.24
C GLU A 183 12.80 -2.70 21.79
N GLN A 184 13.11 -3.95 21.44
CA GLN A 184 14.33 -4.63 21.86
C GLN A 184 15.59 -4.05 21.21
N ASP A 185 15.55 -3.75 19.92
CA ASP A 185 16.68 -3.10 19.23
C ASP A 185 17.03 -1.73 19.84
N ALA A 186 16.05 -1.01 20.37
CA ALA A 186 16.26 0.26 21.02
C ALA A 186 16.89 0.10 22.41
N GLN A 187 16.46 -0.90 23.19
CA GLN A 187 16.99 -1.19 24.54
C GLN A 187 18.44 -1.70 24.53
N HIS A 188 18.89 -2.34 23.46
CA HIS A 188 20.27 -2.85 23.35
C HIS A 188 21.27 -1.82 22.79
N ARG A 189 20.84 -0.60 22.48
CA ARG A 189 21.72 0.49 21.98
C ARG A 189 22.11 1.51 23.05
N ASP A 190 21.49 1.46 24.21
CA ASP A 190 21.80 2.29 25.40
C ASP A 190 22.68 1.52 26.37
#